data_3b720727d99fdc1b1469b348f5785e2a
#
_entry.id   3b720727d99fdc1b1469b348f5785e2a
#
_cell.length_a   1.000
_cell.length_b   1.000
_cell.length_c   1.000
_cell.angle_alpha   90.00
_cell.angle_beta   90.00
_cell.angle_gamma   90.00
#
_symmetry.space_group_name_H-M   'P 1'
#
loop_
_entity.id
_entity.type
_entity.pdbx_description
1 polymer ?
#
loop_
_entity_poly.entity_id
_entity_poly.type
_entity_poly.pdbx_seq_one_letter_code
_entity_poly.pdbx_strand_id
1 'polypeptide(L)'
;MLIYLKSVYHTCIVFLCTLSKEPRKLPPHPVEVDAIQQNSTQIFHKVHFPNETSDILEVKSTTTSKDLCYSIASQLKLSSAEGYGLYLKTPNKLVSLEEQKYFFDSLRLTSETFKKGKKVKEGHPTNVPYRVIFKRKLWFNVSPGKDLIADLTFHFPQELPRYLRGYHKCTKEEMADLGGLLFRVQVDSDRSQFVMIPRMLRELVPADQLKSISSEEWKKQIIAAYNRQSGITVHEAKIAFLKGISSWPTFGCTFFEVKVSHQDGNTAKLAGNNLRKLFCLIIILFAFNFAANL
;
A
#
# COMPACT_ATOMS: atom_id res chain seq x y z
N MET A 1 7.31 43.95 2.19
CA MET A 1 6.94 42.53 2.39
C MET A 1 6.96 41.73 1.08
N LEU A 2 6.29 42.14 0.01
CA LEU A 2 6.30 41.41 -1.30
C LEU A 2 7.68 41.32 -1.96
N ILE A 3 8.52 42.36 -1.85
CA ILE A 3 9.89 42.42 -2.40
C ILE A 3 10.81 41.45 -1.63
N TYR A 4 10.65 41.35 -0.32
CA TYR A 4 11.41 40.45 0.52
C TYR A 4 11.05 38.97 0.24
N LEU A 5 9.78 38.67 0.07
CA LEU A 5 9.31 37.33 -0.34
C LEU A 5 9.81 36.91 -1.73
N LYS A 6 9.86 37.85 -2.69
CA LYS A 6 10.46 37.58 -4.02
C LYS A 6 11.97 37.33 -3.93
N SER A 7 12.69 38.07 -3.09
CA SER A 7 14.13 37.89 -2.89
C SER A 7 14.44 36.53 -2.24
N VAL A 8 13.74 36.17 -1.16
CA VAL A 8 13.87 34.87 -0.51
C VAL A 8 13.53 33.72 -1.47
N TYR A 9 12.46 33.87 -2.25
CA TYR A 9 12.04 32.92 -3.26
C TYR A 9 13.11 32.72 -4.34
N HIS A 10 13.67 33.81 -4.85
CA HIS A 10 14.74 33.76 -5.85
C HIS A 10 16.02 33.12 -5.30
N THR A 11 16.41 33.47 -4.09
CA THR A 11 17.57 32.90 -3.41
C THR A 11 17.39 31.39 -3.15
N CYS A 12 16.19 30.96 -2.75
CA CYS A 12 15.89 29.54 -2.56
C CYS A 12 15.94 28.76 -3.87
N ILE A 13 15.40 29.32 -4.98
CA ILE A 13 15.47 28.68 -6.29
C ILE A 13 16.92 28.55 -6.75
N VAL A 14 17.72 29.60 -6.65
CA VAL A 14 19.13 29.58 -7.05
C VAL A 14 19.89 28.56 -6.19
N PHE A 15 19.71 28.53 -4.89
CA PHE A 15 20.34 27.58 -3.99
C PHE A 15 19.96 26.12 -4.32
N LEU A 16 18.68 25.87 -4.59
CA LEU A 16 18.16 24.55 -4.98
C LEU A 16 18.67 24.11 -6.38
N CYS A 17 18.83 25.06 -7.31
CA CYS A 17 19.40 24.79 -8.62
C CYS A 17 20.89 24.43 -8.59
N THR A 18 21.65 24.97 -7.64
CA THR A 18 23.10 24.70 -7.53
C THR A 18 23.41 23.35 -6.85
N LEU A 19 22.47 22.77 -6.10
CA LEU A 19 22.67 21.53 -5.36
C LEU A 19 22.19 20.26 -6.08
N SER A 20 21.46 20.39 -7.18
CA SER A 20 20.89 19.25 -7.90
C SER A 20 21.46 19.11 -9.31
N LYS A 21 21.64 17.86 -9.78
CA LYS A 21 22.06 17.56 -11.14
C LYS A 21 21.05 18.07 -12.20
N GLU A 22 19.79 18.24 -11.82
CA GLU A 22 18.75 18.86 -12.64
C GLU A 22 18.00 19.93 -11.85
N PRO A 23 17.77 21.12 -12.44
CA PRO A 23 17.07 22.22 -11.78
C PRO A 23 15.61 21.82 -11.51
N ARG A 24 15.10 22.14 -10.33
CA ARG A 24 13.67 21.99 -10.01
C ARG A 24 12.83 22.91 -10.89
N LYS A 25 11.79 22.35 -11.48
CA LYS A 25 10.88 23.06 -12.40
C LYS A 25 9.70 23.72 -11.68
N LEU A 26 9.45 23.35 -10.43
CA LEU A 26 8.31 23.82 -9.65
C LEU A 26 8.77 24.70 -8.48
N PRO A 27 7.93 25.68 -8.09
CA PRO A 27 8.19 26.44 -6.88
C PRO A 27 8.17 25.54 -5.63
N PRO A 28 8.84 25.94 -4.53
CA PRO A 28 8.88 25.15 -3.31
C PRO A 28 7.48 24.78 -2.78
N HIS A 29 7.37 23.57 -2.23
CA HIS A 29 6.15 23.14 -1.56
C HIS A 29 5.92 23.98 -0.28
N PRO A 30 4.67 24.22 0.18
CA PRO A 30 4.40 24.99 1.38
C PRO A 30 5.22 24.55 2.61
N VAL A 31 5.41 23.26 2.81
CA VAL A 31 6.23 22.71 3.91
C VAL A 31 7.68 23.18 3.84
N GLU A 32 8.25 23.30 2.63
CA GLU A 32 9.61 23.84 2.44
C GLU A 32 9.66 25.35 2.77
N VAL A 33 8.63 26.08 2.36
CA VAL A 33 8.51 27.53 2.64
C VAL A 33 8.37 27.76 4.16
N ASP A 34 7.54 26.98 4.83
CA ASP A 34 7.34 27.05 6.29
C ASP A 34 8.65 26.79 7.04
N ALA A 35 9.42 25.79 6.63
CA ALA A 35 10.72 25.49 7.23
C ALA A 35 11.70 26.68 7.08
N ILE A 36 11.76 27.30 5.88
CA ILE A 36 12.61 28.48 5.64
C ILE A 36 12.15 29.66 6.50
N GLN A 37 10.86 29.89 6.63
CA GLN A 37 10.30 31.00 7.43
C GLN A 37 10.61 30.81 8.92
N GLN A 38 10.72 29.56 9.38
CA GLN A 38 11.09 29.20 10.75
C GLN A 38 12.61 29.12 10.97
N ASN A 39 13.42 29.49 9.96
CA ASN A 39 14.88 29.32 9.97
C ASN A 39 15.32 27.87 10.27
N SER A 40 14.51 26.87 9.91
CA SER A 40 14.83 25.47 10.07
C SER A 40 15.62 24.97 8.86
N THR A 41 16.73 24.28 9.11
CA THR A 41 17.52 23.59 8.09
C THR A 41 17.00 22.18 7.82
N GLN A 42 16.11 21.67 8.65
CA GLN A 42 15.54 20.34 8.59
C GLN A 42 14.05 20.42 8.27
N ILE A 43 13.64 19.59 7.33
CA ILE A 43 12.23 19.44 6.95
C ILE A 43 11.81 18.01 7.29
N PHE A 44 10.81 17.87 8.12
CA PHE A 44 10.29 16.56 8.53
C PHE A 44 8.97 16.26 7.83
N HIS A 45 8.82 15.03 7.37
CA HIS A 45 7.58 14.58 6.78
C HIS A 45 7.15 13.22 7.36
N LYS A 46 5.84 13.12 7.67
CA LYS A 46 5.25 11.89 8.19
C LYS A 46 4.92 10.92 7.05
N VAL A 47 5.41 9.69 7.18
CA VAL A 47 5.14 8.58 6.25
C VAL A 47 4.39 7.48 6.97
N HIS A 48 3.32 6.98 6.35
CA HIS A 48 2.47 5.93 6.90
C HIS A 48 2.80 4.58 6.26
N PHE A 49 2.59 3.51 7.01
CA PHE A 49 2.79 2.12 6.59
C PHE A 49 1.48 1.34 6.56
N PRO A 50 1.42 0.22 5.81
CA PRO A 50 0.20 -0.59 5.68
C PRO A 50 -0.30 -1.21 6.98
N ASN A 51 0.56 -1.40 7.99
CA ASN A 51 0.20 -1.88 9.32
C ASN A 51 -0.37 -0.79 10.24
N GLU A 52 -0.77 0.37 9.67
CA GLU A 52 -1.31 1.55 10.36
C GLU A 52 -0.30 2.31 11.24
N THR A 53 0.95 1.88 11.30
CA THR A 53 2.02 2.67 11.93
C THR A 53 2.50 3.78 11.02
N SER A 54 3.29 4.69 11.56
CA SER A 54 3.89 5.78 10.80
C SER A 54 5.21 6.18 11.43
N ASP A 55 6.08 6.78 10.60
CA ASP A 55 7.34 7.35 11.04
C ASP A 55 7.52 8.77 10.51
N ILE A 56 8.40 9.52 11.13
CA ILE A 56 8.74 10.89 10.74
C ILE A 56 10.18 10.88 10.23
N LEU A 57 10.35 11.30 8.98
CA LEU A 57 11.64 11.30 8.32
C LEU A 57 12.08 12.72 7.97
N GLU A 58 13.38 12.97 8.07
CA GLU A 58 13.97 14.16 7.48
C GLU A 58 14.02 14.01 5.96
N VAL A 59 13.53 15.02 5.26
CA VAL A 59 13.47 15.06 3.79
C VAL A 59 14.08 16.36 3.30
N LYS A 60 15.13 16.29 2.51
CA LYS A 60 15.75 17.47 1.90
C LYS A 60 14.99 17.87 0.63
N SER A 61 15.06 19.15 0.28
CA SER A 61 14.46 19.67 -0.96
C SER A 61 14.98 18.95 -2.23
N THR A 62 16.18 18.38 -2.16
CA THR A 62 16.82 17.62 -3.24
C THR A 62 16.56 16.11 -3.18
N THR A 63 15.78 15.65 -2.21
CA THR A 63 15.47 14.22 -2.06
C THR A 63 14.49 13.79 -3.14
N THR A 64 14.85 12.77 -3.94
CA THR A 64 13.92 12.13 -4.86
C THR A 64 13.01 11.14 -4.13
N SER A 65 11.90 10.74 -4.76
CA SER A 65 11.03 9.71 -4.19
C SER A 65 11.78 8.38 -4.02
N LYS A 66 12.74 8.07 -4.89
CA LYS A 66 13.61 6.90 -4.79
C LYS A 66 14.53 6.99 -3.57
N ASP A 67 15.22 8.12 -3.40
CA ASP A 67 16.11 8.33 -2.24
C ASP A 67 15.35 8.19 -0.92
N LEU A 68 14.13 8.73 -0.86
CA LEU A 68 13.28 8.60 0.31
C LEU A 68 12.87 7.13 0.57
N CYS A 69 12.59 6.34 -0.47
CA CYS A 69 12.35 4.90 -0.32
C CYS A 69 13.57 4.18 0.30
N TYR A 70 14.78 4.49 -0.16
CA TYR A 70 16.00 3.92 0.41
C TYR A 70 16.22 4.34 1.87
N SER A 71 15.98 5.61 2.19
CA SER A 71 16.08 6.12 3.56
C SER A 71 15.12 5.40 4.51
N ILE A 72 13.85 5.22 4.09
CA ILE A 72 12.85 4.49 4.87
C ILE A 72 13.25 3.04 5.07
N ALA A 73 13.67 2.36 3.99
CA ALA A 73 14.07 0.96 4.07
C ALA A 73 15.27 0.76 5.01
N SER A 74 16.25 1.67 4.95
CA SER A 74 17.41 1.68 5.86
C SER A 74 17.00 1.91 7.31
N GLN A 75 16.13 2.89 7.58
CA GLN A 75 15.67 3.19 8.93
C GLN A 75 14.88 2.03 9.54
N LEU A 76 14.05 1.38 8.75
CA LEU A 76 13.29 0.19 9.14
C LEU A 76 14.14 -1.09 9.17
N LYS A 77 15.39 -1.03 8.70
CA LYS A 77 16.29 -2.19 8.58
C LYS A 77 15.70 -3.31 7.70
N LEU A 78 15.05 -2.94 6.60
CA LEU A 78 14.57 -3.91 5.63
C LEU A 78 15.75 -4.57 4.91
N SER A 79 15.61 -5.82 4.54
CA SER A 79 16.64 -6.57 3.79
C SER A 79 16.91 -5.98 2.40
N SER A 80 15.94 -5.29 1.79
CA SER A 80 16.06 -4.58 0.53
C SER A 80 15.08 -3.44 0.42
N ALA A 81 15.48 -2.34 -0.21
CA ALA A 81 14.60 -1.24 -0.60
C ALA A 81 13.86 -1.49 -1.92
N GLU A 82 14.27 -2.51 -2.69
CA GLU A 82 13.68 -2.81 -3.99
C GLU A 82 12.24 -3.28 -3.88
N GLY A 83 11.44 -2.89 -4.86
CA GLY A 83 10.03 -3.25 -4.95
C GLY A 83 9.10 -2.46 -4.01
N TYR A 84 9.62 -1.50 -3.26
CA TYR A 84 8.80 -0.54 -2.51
C TYR A 84 8.55 0.73 -3.30
N GLY A 85 7.56 1.50 -2.90
CA GLY A 85 7.25 2.78 -3.51
C GLY A 85 6.44 3.68 -2.59
N LEU A 86 6.49 4.97 -2.91
CA LEU A 86 5.72 6.01 -2.23
C LEU A 86 4.42 6.28 -2.98
N TYR A 87 3.38 6.46 -2.21
CA TYR A 87 2.04 6.79 -2.69
C TYR A 87 1.48 7.97 -1.95
N LEU A 88 0.77 8.81 -2.66
CA LEU A 88 -0.01 9.89 -2.07
C LEU A 88 -1.48 9.49 -2.01
N LYS A 89 -2.01 9.34 -0.81
CA LYS A 89 -3.42 9.06 -0.56
C LYS A 89 -4.13 10.35 -0.23
N THR A 90 -5.12 10.68 -1.04
CA THR A 90 -6.11 11.72 -0.79
C THR A 90 -7.46 11.09 -0.49
N PRO A 91 -8.50 11.83 -0.07
CA PRO A 91 -9.82 11.26 0.18
C PRO A 91 -10.38 10.45 -1.00
N ASN A 92 -10.05 10.83 -2.25
CA ASN A 92 -10.66 10.28 -3.44
C ASN A 92 -9.72 9.43 -4.30
N LYS A 93 -8.40 9.46 -4.06
CA LYS A 93 -7.43 8.82 -4.97
C LYS A 93 -6.16 8.40 -4.24
N LEU A 94 -5.59 7.30 -4.71
CA LEU A 94 -4.25 6.83 -4.37
C LEU A 94 -3.38 6.94 -5.63
N VAL A 95 -2.30 7.74 -5.57
CA VAL A 95 -1.41 7.99 -6.70
C VAL A 95 -0.01 7.52 -6.34
N SER A 96 0.63 6.75 -7.23
CA SER A 96 2.05 6.38 -7.08
C SER A 96 2.92 7.59 -7.40
N LEU A 97 3.91 7.89 -6.56
CA LEU A 97 4.92 8.90 -6.86
C LEU A 97 5.97 8.32 -7.81
N GLU A 98 6.43 9.15 -8.76
CA GLU A 98 7.47 8.76 -9.69
C GLU A 98 8.83 8.75 -8.99
N GLU A 99 9.59 7.68 -9.16
CA GLU A 99 10.83 7.43 -8.41
C GLU A 99 11.91 8.51 -8.62
N GLN A 100 12.05 8.96 -9.86
CA GLN A 100 13.11 9.90 -10.26
C GLN A 100 12.77 11.37 -10.00
N LYS A 101 11.51 11.68 -9.65
CA LYS A 101 11.09 13.05 -9.36
C LYS A 101 11.40 13.43 -7.91
N TYR A 102 11.70 14.70 -7.70
CA TYR A 102 11.82 15.26 -6.37
C TYR A 102 10.53 15.05 -5.58
N PHE A 103 10.67 14.64 -4.33
CA PHE A 103 9.55 14.31 -3.47
C PHE A 103 8.56 15.48 -3.32
N PHE A 104 9.06 16.68 -3.02
CA PHE A 104 8.20 17.85 -2.84
C PHE A 104 7.56 18.33 -4.15
N ASP A 105 8.21 18.16 -5.29
CA ASP A 105 7.61 18.44 -6.60
C ASP A 105 6.44 17.48 -6.89
N SER A 106 6.62 16.21 -6.56
CA SER A 106 5.56 15.20 -6.69
C SER A 106 4.35 15.49 -5.80
N LEU A 107 4.59 15.95 -4.57
CA LEU A 107 3.52 16.39 -3.67
C LEU A 107 2.77 17.59 -4.24
N ARG A 108 3.49 18.57 -4.76
CA ARG A 108 2.91 19.79 -5.34
C ARG A 108 2.06 19.49 -6.57
N LEU A 109 2.60 18.75 -7.55
CA LEU A 109 1.87 18.37 -8.76
C LEU A 109 0.57 17.65 -8.43
N THR A 110 0.62 16.73 -7.46
CA THR A 110 -0.56 15.99 -7.05
C THR A 110 -1.58 16.91 -6.39
N SER A 111 -1.16 17.82 -5.52
CA SER A 111 -2.07 18.78 -4.87
C SER A 111 -2.71 19.76 -5.87
N GLU A 112 -1.99 20.19 -6.91
CA GLU A 112 -2.50 21.09 -7.95
C GLU A 112 -3.50 20.41 -8.89
N THR A 113 -3.29 19.13 -9.24
CA THR A 113 -4.25 18.37 -10.04
C THR A 113 -5.60 18.21 -9.32
N PHE A 114 -5.60 18.14 -8.00
CA PHE A 114 -6.84 18.13 -7.21
C PHE A 114 -7.58 19.45 -7.18
N LYS A 115 -6.86 20.58 -7.22
CA LYS A 115 -7.47 21.93 -7.30
C LYS A 115 -8.22 22.13 -8.62
N LYS A 116 -7.67 21.65 -9.73
CA LYS A 116 -8.29 21.76 -11.06
C LYS A 116 -9.58 20.94 -11.23
N GLY A 117 -9.75 19.86 -10.46
CA GLY A 117 -10.94 18.99 -10.49
C GLY A 117 -12.14 19.50 -9.67
N LYS A 118 -11.96 20.50 -8.82
CA LYS A 118 -13.04 21.17 -8.09
C LYS A 118 -13.04 22.65 -8.52
N LYS A 119 -14.21 23.17 -8.95
CA LYS A 119 -14.43 24.62 -9.09
C LYS A 119 -14.33 25.26 -7.69
N VAL A 120 -13.12 25.52 -7.22
CA VAL A 120 -12.87 26.23 -5.96
C VAL A 120 -12.96 27.69 -6.25
N LYS A 121 -13.84 28.39 -5.54
CA LYS A 121 -13.90 29.87 -5.55
C LYS A 121 -12.51 30.38 -5.16
N GLU A 122 -11.98 31.31 -5.98
CA GLU A 122 -10.72 31.99 -5.72
C GLU A 122 -10.76 32.63 -4.33
N GLY A 123 -9.79 32.33 -3.49
CA GLY A 123 -9.63 33.05 -2.23
C GLY A 123 -9.00 32.30 -1.05
N HIS A 124 -9.05 30.97 -0.96
CA HIS A 124 -8.40 30.25 0.13
C HIS A 124 -7.49 29.12 -0.38
N PRO A 125 -6.27 29.00 0.15
CA PRO A 125 -5.43 27.83 -0.11
C PRO A 125 -6.09 26.62 0.55
N THR A 126 -6.97 25.94 -0.19
CA THR A 126 -7.53 24.66 0.29
C THR A 126 -6.41 23.64 0.33
N ASN A 127 -5.85 23.47 1.52
CA ASN A 127 -4.88 22.42 1.80
C ASN A 127 -5.64 21.08 1.75
N VAL A 128 -5.57 20.38 0.59
CA VAL A 128 -6.21 19.07 0.46
C VAL A 128 -5.47 18.12 1.40
N PRO A 129 -6.17 17.52 2.39
CA PRO A 129 -5.51 16.60 3.29
C PRO A 129 -4.99 15.40 2.51
N TYR A 130 -3.73 15.09 2.69
CA TYR A 130 -3.10 13.94 2.07
C TYR A 130 -2.29 13.14 3.10
N ARG A 131 -2.02 11.88 2.75
CA ARG A 131 -1.08 11.02 3.49
C ARG A 131 -0.08 10.43 2.53
N VAL A 132 1.20 10.50 2.88
CA VAL A 132 2.25 9.76 2.19
C VAL A 132 2.28 8.34 2.76
N ILE A 133 2.20 7.36 1.87
CA ILE A 133 2.20 5.94 2.23
C ILE A 133 3.39 5.27 1.56
N PHE A 134 4.23 4.63 2.34
CA PHE A 134 5.28 3.73 1.85
C PHE A 134 4.77 2.30 1.93
N LYS A 135 4.81 1.56 0.80
CA LYS A 135 4.31 0.20 0.74
C LYS A 135 4.98 -0.63 -0.34
N ARG A 136 4.82 -1.96 -0.28
CA ARG A 136 5.27 -2.87 -1.33
C ARG A 136 4.48 -2.60 -2.61
N LYS A 137 5.21 -2.35 -3.72
CA LYS A 137 4.69 -2.05 -5.06
C LYS A 137 4.88 -3.25 -5.98
N LEU A 138 6.08 -3.81 -6.01
CA LEU A 138 6.45 -4.98 -6.80
C LEU A 138 6.79 -6.15 -5.86
N TRP A 139 6.27 -7.33 -6.15
CA TRP A 139 6.32 -8.49 -5.26
C TRP A 139 7.29 -9.58 -5.75
N PHE A 140 8.31 -9.20 -6.50
CA PHE A 140 9.37 -10.13 -6.88
C PHE A 140 10.27 -10.46 -5.68
N ASN A 141 10.79 -11.67 -5.66
CA ASN A 141 11.70 -12.16 -4.61
C ASN A 141 11.16 -12.05 -3.16
N VAL A 142 9.83 -12.05 -2.98
CA VAL A 142 9.22 -12.09 -1.66
C VAL A 142 9.19 -13.52 -1.16
N SER A 143 9.90 -13.79 -0.07
CA SER A 143 9.93 -15.09 0.63
C SER A 143 9.51 -14.87 2.08
N PRO A 144 8.26 -15.20 2.46
CA PRO A 144 7.78 -15.02 3.84
C PRO A 144 8.65 -15.76 4.86
N GLY A 145 9.01 -15.04 5.92
CA GLY A 145 9.89 -15.51 7.00
C GLY A 145 11.36 -15.14 6.84
N LYS A 146 11.78 -14.56 5.70
CA LYS A 146 13.17 -14.07 5.53
C LYS A 146 13.39 -12.66 6.08
N ASP A 147 12.40 -11.78 5.95
CA ASP A 147 12.43 -10.42 6.47
C ASP A 147 11.17 -10.18 7.30
N LEU A 148 11.33 -10.36 8.62
CA LEU A 148 10.21 -10.26 9.56
C LEU A 148 9.59 -8.87 9.59
N ILE A 149 10.39 -7.82 9.45
CA ILE A 149 9.91 -6.44 9.44
C ILE A 149 9.07 -6.21 8.18
N ALA A 150 9.57 -6.66 7.03
CA ALA A 150 8.83 -6.57 5.77
C ALA A 150 7.51 -7.36 5.84
N ASP A 151 7.53 -8.58 6.38
CA ASP A 151 6.36 -9.44 6.49
C ASP A 151 5.29 -8.82 7.39
N LEU A 152 5.65 -8.33 8.56
CA LEU A 152 4.72 -7.81 9.55
C LEU A 152 4.21 -6.40 9.21
N THR A 153 5.06 -5.57 8.62
CA THR A 153 4.72 -4.16 8.34
C THR A 153 4.05 -3.99 6.97
N PHE A 154 4.44 -4.79 5.98
CA PHE A 154 4.02 -4.57 4.59
C PHE A 154 3.28 -5.77 3.98
N HIS A 155 3.85 -6.97 4.04
CA HIS A 155 3.32 -8.09 3.29
C HIS A 155 1.98 -8.58 3.86
N PHE A 156 1.92 -8.86 5.15
CA PHE A 156 0.68 -9.33 5.79
C PHE A 156 -0.46 -8.28 5.69
N PRO A 157 -0.26 -7.00 6.06
CA PRO A 157 -1.35 -6.03 5.98
C PRO A 157 -1.80 -5.71 4.55
N GLN A 158 -0.97 -5.98 3.53
CA GLN A 158 -1.36 -5.78 2.12
C GLN A 158 -2.07 -7.01 1.53
N GLU A 159 -1.70 -8.23 1.93
CA GLU A 159 -2.30 -9.47 1.42
C GLU A 159 -3.60 -9.85 2.14
N LEU A 160 -3.70 -9.61 3.45
CA LEU A 160 -4.91 -9.93 4.20
C LEU A 160 -6.20 -9.34 3.57
N PRO A 161 -6.27 -8.05 3.20
CA PRO A 161 -7.46 -7.51 2.55
C PRO A 161 -7.76 -8.13 1.18
N ARG A 162 -6.74 -8.61 0.46
CA ARG A 162 -6.90 -9.28 -0.83
C ARG A 162 -7.51 -10.67 -0.65
N TYR A 163 -7.01 -11.42 0.34
CA TYR A 163 -7.56 -12.69 0.72
C TYR A 163 -9.04 -12.56 1.14
N LEU A 164 -9.34 -11.64 2.06
CA LEU A 164 -10.69 -11.43 2.56
C LEU A 164 -11.70 -10.97 1.46
N ARG A 165 -11.23 -10.30 0.42
CA ARG A 165 -12.04 -9.95 -0.76
C ARG A 165 -12.26 -11.12 -1.74
N GLY A 166 -11.67 -12.28 -1.49
CA GLY A 166 -11.77 -13.44 -2.36
C GLY A 166 -10.96 -13.31 -3.66
N TYR A 167 -9.88 -12.52 -3.66
CA TYR A 167 -9.02 -12.39 -4.83
C TYR A 167 -8.13 -13.63 -5.06
N HIS A 168 -7.90 -14.41 -4.03
CA HIS A 168 -7.21 -15.68 -4.09
C HIS A 168 -8.22 -16.82 -4.20
N LYS A 169 -7.93 -17.78 -5.08
CA LYS A 169 -8.71 -19.03 -5.16
C LYS A 169 -8.07 -20.05 -4.27
N CYS A 170 -8.82 -20.58 -3.31
CA CYS A 170 -8.39 -21.60 -2.39
C CYS A 170 -9.53 -22.56 -2.05
N THR A 171 -9.21 -23.73 -1.56
CA THR A 171 -10.16 -24.73 -1.08
C THR A 171 -10.76 -24.33 0.26
N LYS A 172 -11.86 -24.97 0.65
CA LYS A 172 -12.48 -24.73 1.98
C LYS A 172 -11.56 -25.11 3.12
N GLU A 173 -10.77 -26.16 2.93
CA GLU A 173 -9.79 -26.63 3.91
C GLU A 173 -8.68 -25.59 4.10
N GLU A 174 -8.08 -25.08 3.02
CA GLU A 174 -7.10 -23.98 3.08
C GLU A 174 -7.69 -22.73 3.75
N MET A 175 -8.95 -22.39 3.45
CA MET A 175 -9.63 -21.27 4.11
C MET A 175 -9.80 -21.48 5.60
N ALA A 176 -10.12 -22.70 6.03
CA ALA A 176 -10.24 -23.04 7.44
C ALA A 176 -8.90 -22.94 8.16
N ASP A 177 -7.82 -23.41 7.52
CA ASP A 177 -6.46 -23.33 8.05
C ASP A 177 -5.99 -21.88 8.19
N LEU A 178 -6.19 -21.07 7.14
CA LEU A 178 -5.90 -19.63 7.19
C LEU A 178 -6.79 -18.90 8.19
N GLY A 179 -8.08 -19.28 8.28
CA GLY A 179 -9.02 -18.77 9.28
C GLY A 179 -8.58 -19.03 10.71
N GLY A 180 -8.00 -20.22 10.98
CA GLY A 180 -7.40 -20.55 12.28
C GLY A 180 -6.20 -19.67 12.62
N LEU A 181 -5.32 -19.39 11.64
CA LEU A 181 -4.21 -18.45 11.80
C LEU A 181 -4.70 -17.02 12.04
N LEU A 182 -5.68 -16.57 11.26
CA LEU A 182 -6.25 -15.23 11.41
C LEU A 182 -6.97 -15.07 12.76
N PHE A 183 -7.63 -16.10 13.23
CA PHE A 183 -8.22 -16.09 14.55
C PHE A 183 -7.15 -15.98 15.64
N ARG A 184 -6.01 -16.67 15.52
CA ARG A 184 -4.85 -16.47 16.40
C ARG A 184 -4.35 -15.03 16.38
N VAL A 185 -4.30 -14.40 15.21
CA VAL A 185 -3.89 -12.99 15.07
C VAL A 185 -4.82 -12.05 15.83
N GLN A 186 -6.13 -12.36 15.90
CA GLN A 186 -7.14 -11.50 16.54
C GLN A 186 -7.20 -11.68 18.06
N VAL A 187 -7.11 -12.92 18.53
CA VAL A 187 -7.41 -13.25 19.94
C VAL A 187 -6.22 -13.84 20.70
N ASP A 188 -5.08 -13.99 20.00
CA ASP A 188 -3.88 -14.65 20.53
C ASP A 188 -4.21 -16.05 21.11
N SER A 189 -4.00 -16.27 22.39
CA SER A 189 -4.23 -17.55 23.09
C SER A 189 -5.59 -17.63 23.79
N ASP A 190 -6.43 -16.59 23.72
CA ASP A 190 -7.71 -16.53 24.40
C ASP A 190 -8.79 -17.41 23.75
N ARG A 191 -8.89 -18.63 24.25
CA ARG A 191 -9.90 -19.63 23.79
C ARG A 191 -11.34 -19.28 24.17
N SER A 192 -11.55 -18.36 25.12
CA SER A 192 -12.91 -17.93 25.48
C SER A 192 -13.62 -17.26 24.30
N GLN A 193 -12.84 -16.73 23.36
CA GLN A 193 -13.32 -16.02 22.15
C GLN A 193 -13.86 -16.96 21.06
N PHE A 194 -13.77 -18.29 21.20
CA PHE A 194 -14.34 -19.23 20.22
C PHE A 194 -15.83 -19.00 19.96
N VAL A 195 -16.55 -18.52 20.94
CA VAL A 195 -17.99 -18.18 20.81
C VAL A 195 -18.22 -17.02 19.84
N MET A 196 -17.21 -16.17 19.59
CA MET A 196 -17.27 -15.01 18.73
C MET A 196 -17.00 -15.33 17.24
N ILE A 197 -16.45 -16.51 16.92
CA ILE A 197 -16.09 -16.87 15.55
C ILE A 197 -17.22 -16.61 14.55
N PRO A 198 -18.48 -16.99 14.78
CA PRO A 198 -19.58 -16.74 13.82
C PRO A 198 -19.77 -15.25 13.48
N ARG A 199 -19.49 -14.37 14.44
CA ARG A 199 -19.57 -12.90 14.25
C ARG A 199 -18.33 -12.35 13.54
N MET A 200 -17.19 -13.01 13.68
CA MET A 200 -15.88 -12.60 13.13
C MET A 200 -15.60 -13.22 11.74
N LEU A 201 -16.49 -14.04 11.19
CA LEU A 201 -16.23 -14.77 9.92
C LEU A 201 -15.79 -13.86 8.78
N ARG A 202 -16.23 -12.60 8.71
CA ARG A 202 -15.82 -11.64 7.69
C ARG A 202 -14.34 -11.23 7.78
N GLU A 203 -13.72 -11.46 8.93
CA GLU A 203 -12.31 -11.17 9.21
C GLU A 203 -11.45 -12.43 9.09
N LEU A 204 -12.07 -13.61 8.93
CA LEU A 204 -11.39 -14.90 8.92
C LEU A 204 -11.49 -15.63 7.58
N VAL A 205 -12.57 -15.40 6.82
CA VAL A 205 -12.92 -16.14 5.60
C VAL A 205 -13.22 -15.16 4.46
N PRO A 206 -12.85 -15.49 3.21
CA PRO A 206 -13.16 -14.66 2.05
C PRO A 206 -14.65 -14.36 1.91
N ALA A 207 -14.99 -13.11 1.55
CA ALA A 207 -16.36 -12.60 1.54
C ALA A 207 -17.29 -13.38 0.60
N ASP A 208 -16.78 -13.91 -0.51
CA ASP A 208 -17.52 -14.70 -1.49
C ASP A 208 -17.78 -16.14 -1.00
N GLN A 209 -17.10 -16.60 0.05
CA GLN A 209 -17.19 -17.95 0.60
C GLN A 209 -17.96 -18.03 1.92
N LEU A 210 -18.33 -16.90 2.51
CA LEU A 210 -19.03 -16.85 3.80
C LEU A 210 -20.30 -17.71 3.87
N LYS A 211 -21.01 -17.82 2.73
CA LYS A 211 -22.27 -18.57 2.61
C LYS A 211 -22.09 -19.97 2.02
N SER A 212 -20.85 -20.42 1.77
CA SER A 212 -20.59 -21.73 1.15
C SER A 212 -20.88 -22.91 2.07
N ILE A 213 -20.84 -22.70 3.38
CA ILE A 213 -21.25 -23.61 4.45
C ILE A 213 -21.85 -22.79 5.60
N SER A 214 -22.45 -23.46 6.59
CA SER A 214 -23.03 -22.80 7.75
C SER A 214 -21.97 -22.12 8.63
N SER A 215 -22.36 -21.11 9.40
CA SER A 215 -21.45 -20.42 10.31
C SER A 215 -20.93 -21.33 11.43
N GLU A 216 -21.75 -22.29 11.85
CA GLU A 216 -21.33 -23.29 12.86
C GLU A 216 -20.34 -24.29 12.30
N GLU A 217 -20.46 -24.65 11.01
CA GLU A 217 -19.48 -25.52 10.36
C GLU A 217 -18.15 -24.78 10.16
N TRP A 218 -18.19 -23.50 9.74
CA TRP A 218 -16.98 -22.65 9.71
C TRP A 218 -16.32 -22.59 11.08
N LYS A 219 -17.09 -22.34 12.13
CA LYS A 219 -16.59 -22.28 13.51
C LYS A 219 -15.87 -23.57 13.90
N LYS A 220 -16.47 -24.72 13.63
CA LYS A 220 -15.89 -26.03 13.92
C LYS A 220 -14.56 -26.25 13.22
N GLN A 221 -14.51 -25.95 11.92
CA GLN A 221 -13.31 -26.12 11.11
C GLN A 221 -12.19 -25.14 11.52
N ILE A 222 -12.51 -23.88 11.80
CA ILE A 222 -11.56 -22.86 12.27
C ILE A 222 -11.00 -23.22 13.64
N ILE A 223 -11.82 -23.71 14.59
CA ILE A 223 -11.35 -24.19 15.90
C ILE A 223 -10.41 -25.38 15.74
N ALA A 224 -10.73 -26.33 14.88
CA ALA A 224 -9.87 -27.47 14.61
C ALA A 224 -8.51 -27.02 14.05
N ALA A 225 -8.51 -26.08 13.08
CA ALA A 225 -7.31 -25.50 12.52
C ALA A 225 -6.48 -24.73 13.56
N TYR A 226 -7.12 -23.89 14.36
CA TYR A 226 -6.49 -23.16 15.46
C TYR A 226 -5.79 -24.09 16.46
N ASN A 227 -6.45 -25.22 16.82
CA ASN A 227 -5.89 -26.18 17.76
C ASN A 227 -4.69 -26.97 17.16
N ARG A 228 -4.70 -27.27 15.85
CA ARG A 228 -3.54 -27.88 15.16
C ARG A 228 -2.30 -26.97 15.20
N GLN A 229 -2.51 -25.66 15.25
CA GLN A 229 -1.46 -24.64 15.26
C GLN A 229 -1.23 -24.08 16.67
N SER A 230 -1.39 -24.91 17.70
CA SER A 230 -1.20 -24.50 19.09
C SER A 230 0.26 -24.13 19.36
N GLY A 231 0.49 -23.13 20.22
CA GLY A 231 1.82 -22.71 20.68
C GLY A 231 2.53 -21.69 19.81
N ILE A 232 2.00 -21.31 18.64
CA ILE A 232 2.58 -20.24 17.82
C ILE A 232 2.15 -18.86 18.34
N THR A 233 3.04 -17.90 18.22
CA THR A 233 2.79 -16.49 18.53
C THR A 233 1.95 -15.80 17.44
N VAL A 234 1.42 -14.61 17.73
CA VAL A 234 0.71 -13.78 16.75
C VAL A 234 1.59 -13.45 15.54
N HIS A 235 2.88 -13.19 15.73
CA HIS A 235 3.82 -12.90 14.63
C HIS A 235 4.04 -14.14 13.76
N GLU A 236 4.27 -15.30 14.37
CA GLU A 236 4.41 -16.57 13.64
C GLU A 236 3.14 -16.94 12.88
N ALA A 237 1.95 -16.65 13.43
CA ALA A 237 0.67 -16.85 12.74
C ALA A 237 0.55 -15.99 11.49
N LYS A 238 0.97 -14.72 11.54
CA LYS A 238 1.02 -13.82 10.35
C LYS A 238 1.98 -14.36 9.28
N ILE A 239 3.15 -14.85 9.69
CA ILE A 239 4.13 -15.43 8.76
C ILE A 239 3.62 -16.74 8.17
N ALA A 240 3.00 -17.60 8.98
CA ALA A 240 2.40 -18.84 8.51
C ALA A 240 1.28 -18.59 7.51
N PHE A 241 0.44 -17.58 7.75
CA PHE A 241 -0.56 -17.11 6.78
C PHE A 241 0.09 -16.71 5.44
N LEU A 242 1.13 -15.86 5.48
CA LEU A 242 1.84 -15.46 4.26
C LEU A 242 2.47 -16.65 3.53
N LYS A 243 3.08 -17.60 4.26
CA LYS A 243 3.64 -18.83 3.69
C LYS A 243 2.56 -19.68 3.00
N GLY A 244 1.38 -19.78 3.61
CA GLY A 244 0.25 -20.53 3.05
C GLY A 244 -0.21 -19.97 1.69
N ILE A 245 -0.22 -18.65 1.52
CA ILE A 245 -0.68 -18.01 0.28
C ILE A 245 0.44 -17.71 -0.72
N SER A 246 1.71 -17.78 -0.32
CA SER A 246 2.86 -17.36 -1.14
C SER A 246 3.08 -18.21 -2.39
N SER A 247 2.61 -19.46 -2.40
CA SER A 247 2.65 -20.37 -3.55
C SER A 247 1.54 -20.09 -4.57
N TRP A 248 0.54 -19.27 -4.24
CA TRP A 248 -0.58 -19.03 -5.13
C TRP A 248 -0.22 -18.06 -6.26
N PRO A 249 -0.66 -18.32 -7.50
CA PRO A 249 -0.34 -17.45 -8.65
C PRO A 249 -0.81 -16.01 -8.50
N THR A 250 -1.74 -15.75 -7.58
CA THR A 250 -2.30 -14.42 -7.31
C THR A 250 -1.61 -13.70 -6.16
N PHE A 251 -0.61 -14.31 -5.51
CA PHE A 251 0.17 -13.69 -4.45
C PHE A 251 0.89 -12.45 -4.98
N GLY A 252 0.76 -11.32 -4.28
CA GLY A 252 1.37 -10.06 -4.69
C GLY A 252 0.77 -9.38 -5.93
N CYS A 253 -0.23 -9.98 -6.58
CA CYS A 253 -0.86 -9.39 -7.77
C CYS A 253 -1.66 -8.14 -7.43
N THR A 254 -1.69 -7.19 -8.36
CA THR A 254 -2.57 -6.03 -8.30
C THR A 254 -3.85 -6.32 -9.11
N PHE A 255 -5.00 -6.07 -8.52
CA PHE A 255 -6.30 -6.30 -9.13
C PHE A 255 -6.94 -4.97 -9.52
N PHE A 256 -7.52 -4.94 -10.74
CA PHE A 256 -8.20 -3.78 -11.28
C PHE A 256 -9.62 -4.18 -11.71
N GLU A 257 -10.58 -3.31 -11.43
CA GLU A 257 -11.91 -3.40 -12.02
C GLU A 257 -11.92 -2.63 -13.35
N VAL A 258 -12.31 -3.30 -14.44
CA VAL A 258 -12.45 -2.68 -15.75
C VAL A 258 -13.88 -2.80 -16.25
N LYS A 259 -14.38 -1.73 -16.87
CA LYS A 259 -15.62 -1.75 -17.64
C LYS A 259 -15.26 -2.03 -19.10
N VAL A 260 -15.81 -3.10 -19.65
CA VAL A 260 -15.70 -3.39 -21.08
C VAL A 260 -16.96 -2.85 -21.75
N SER A 261 -16.81 -1.91 -22.68
CA SER A 261 -17.88 -1.45 -23.57
C SER A 261 -17.71 -2.11 -24.93
N HIS A 262 -18.74 -2.80 -25.42
CA HIS A 262 -18.81 -3.22 -26.81
C HIS A 262 -19.28 -2.05 -27.67
N GLN A 263 -18.72 -1.88 -28.86
CA GLN A 263 -19.10 -0.83 -29.82
C GLN A 263 -20.51 -1.01 -30.37
N ASP A 264 -21.16 -2.17 -30.17
CA ASP A 264 -22.48 -2.53 -30.71
C ASP A 264 -23.64 -2.18 -29.76
N GLY A 265 -23.50 -1.22 -28.87
CA GLY A 265 -24.61 -0.69 -28.06
C GLY A 265 -25.17 -1.62 -26.98
N ASN A 266 -24.81 -2.90 -26.95
CA ASN A 266 -25.16 -3.83 -25.90
C ASN A 266 -24.08 -3.89 -24.84
N THR A 267 -24.36 -3.31 -23.68
CA THR A 267 -23.51 -3.46 -22.48
C THR A 267 -23.61 -4.91 -21.99
N ALA A 268 -22.69 -5.75 -22.42
CA ALA A 268 -22.52 -7.05 -21.81
C ALA A 268 -21.91 -6.83 -20.42
N LYS A 269 -22.70 -6.96 -19.37
CA LYS A 269 -22.21 -7.21 -18.01
C LYS A 269 -21.50 -8.55 -18.03
N LEU A 270 -20.20 -8.56 -18.25
CA LEU A 270 -19.38 -9.75 -18.01
C LEU A 270 -19.48 -10.07 -16.52
N ALA A 271 -20.25 -11.10 -16.19
CA ALA A 271 -20.39 -11.59 -14.83
C ALA A 271 -19.01 -11.90 -14.26
N GLY A 272 -18.73 -11.41 -13.04
CA GLY A 272 -17.44 -11.24 -12.40
C GLY A 272 -16.43 -12.40 -12.37
N ASN A 273 -16.74 -13.58 -12.89
CA ASN A 273 -15.82 -14.71 -12.88
C ASN A 273 -14.87 -14.79 -14.09
N ASN A 274 -15.22 -14.22 -15.24
CA ASN A 274 -14.38 -14.29 -16.44
C ASN A 274 -13.40 -13.11 -16.58
N LEU A 275 -13.72 -11.95 -16.02
CA LEU A 275 -12.84 -10.78 -16.01
C LEU A 275 -11.56 -11.02 -15.18
N ARG A 276 -11.66 -11.76 -14.08
CA ARG A 276 -10.51 -12.10 -13.23
C ARG A 276 -9.45 -12.95 -13.95
N LYS A 277 -9.87 -13.86 -14.85
CA LYS A 277 -8.95 -14.69 -15.64
C LYS A 277 -8.16 -13.90 -16.68
N LEU A 278 -8.78 -12.93 -17.34
CA LEU A 278 -8.12 -12.10 -18.38
C LEU A 278 -7.04 -11.20 -17.76
N PHE A 279 -7.26 -10.69 -16.56
CA PHE A 279 -6.34 -9.78 -15.88
C PHE A 279 -5.09 -10.45 -15.32
N CYS A 280 -5.19 -11.63 -14.74
CA CYS A 280 -4.00 -12.41 -14.35
C CYS A 280 -3.13 -12.71 -15.58
N LEU A 281 -3.72 -12.99 -16.74
CA LEU A 281 -2.98 -13.31 -17.96
C LEU A 281 -2.21 -12.09 -18.50
N ILE A 282 -2.79 -10.89 -18.46
CA ILE A 282 -2.15 -9.66 -18.96
C ILE A 282 -0.98 -9.26 -18.06
N ILE A 283 -1.12 -9.36 -16.74
CA ILE A 283 -0.02 -9.03 -15.79
C ILE A 283 1.12 -10.05 -15.88
N ILE A 284 0.81 -11.33 -16.04
CA ILE A 284 1.81 -12.38 -16.26
C ILE A 284 2.56 -12.15 -17.59
N LEU A 285 1.86 -11.80 -18.67
CA LEU A 285 2.49 -11.49 -19.97
C LEU A 285 3.37 -10.24 -19.90
N PHE A 286 2.99 -9.20 -19.15
CA PHE A 286 3.85 -8.02 -18.93
C PHE A 286 5.08 -8.34 -18.07
N ALA A 287 4.94 -9.16 -17.03
CA ALA A 287 6.07 -9.59 -16.20
C ALA A 287 7.04 -10.49 -16.98
N PHE A 288 6.54 -11.40 -17.83
CA PHE A 288 7.38 -12.26 -18.66
C PHE A 288 8.08 -11.49 -19.80
N ASN A 289 7.42 -10.51 -20.44
CA ASN A 289 8.06 -9.68 -21.46
C ASN A 289 9.11 -8.72 -20.88
N PHE A 290 9.00 -8.34 -19.61
CA PHE A 290 10.02 -7.53 -18.93
C PHE A 290 11.24 -8.37 -18.51
N ALA A 291 11.03 -9.64 -18.15
CA ALA A 291 12.10 -10.58 -17.80
C ALA A 291 12.83 -11.17 -19.03
N ALA A 292 12.24 -11.12 -20.22
CA ALA A 292 12.86 -11.59 -21.46
C ALA A 292 13.67 -10.52 -22.20
N ASN A 293 13.62 -9.25 -21.74
CA ASN A 293 14.38 -8.12 -22.30
C ASN A 293 15.43 -7.55 -21.32
N LEU A 294 15.80 -8.29 -20.27
CA LEU A 294 16.97 -8.10 -19.44
C LEU A 294 17.95 -9.27 -19.65
#